data_ecc3c4e162ef065fdb2c05f49198874b
#
_entry.id   ecc3c4e162ef065fdb2c05f49198874b
#
_cell.length_a   1.000
_cell.length_b   1.000
_cell.length_c   1.000
_cell.angle_alpha   90.00
_cell.angle_beta   90.00
_cell.angle_gamma   90.00
#
_symmetry.space_group_name_H-M   'P 1'
#
loop_
_entity.id
_entity.type
_entity.pdbx_description
1 polymer ?
#
loop_
_entity_poly.entity_id
_entity_poly.type
_entity_poly.pdbx_seq_one_letter_code
_entity_poly.pdbx_strand_id
1 'polypeptide(L)'
;MPIQGNEISSIIILGTILGFSLVGFVVGMVMLYQRRQHNFLREMTLLKERHEQQILRERIVVQERTMSQIAEELHDSISQQLQVTKLTIATARNLLQKPEAKDMLMEASQSLSGTIMEISNLTKTLHTKKAEKLDLEFSIQNEIERLRTSGKFKVNLEYPTSKYQVKFNEETNIFLFRMFQETINNIIKHAHAKNIDVLFHFPEENKFVLRIKDDGIGFSVKDKLAEESKNTGLGLSNLKNRAKMIGADIEINSILDHGTEIKIILPIRNTYILQQNADL
;
A
#
# COMPACT_ATOMS: atom_id res chain seq x y z
N MET A 1 -45.86 35.92 73.04
CA MET A 1 -44.57 35.33 73.32
C MET A 1 -43.60 35.80 72.25
N PRO A 2 -42.53 36.52 72.63
CA PRO A 2 -41.54 36.94 71.62
C PRO A 2 -40.75 35.69 71.09
N ILE A 3 -40.81 35.46 69.83
CA ILE A 3 -39.97 34.43 69.18
C ILE A 3 -38.49 34.78 69.53
N GLN A 4 -37.80 33.90 70.26
CA GLN A 4 -36.43 34.20 70.71
C GLN A 4 -35.53 34.33 69.44
N GLY A 5 -34.73 35.38 69.36
CA GLY A 5 -33.85 35.69 68.23
C GLY A 5 -32.98 34.56 67.74
N ASN A 6 -32.72 33.54 68.58
CA ASN A 6 -31.97 32.30 68.25
C ASN A 6 -32.72 31.38 67.26
N GLU A 7 -34.08 31.33 67.34
CA GLU A 7 -34.86 30.47 66.42
C GLU A 7 -34.88 31.03 64.98
N ILE A 8 -34.99 32.37 64.86
CA ILE A 8 -34.91 33.03 63.57
C ILE A 8 -33.55 32.88 62.90
N SER A 9 -32.49 33.03 63.68
CA SER A 9 -31.09 32.82 63.20
C SER A 9 -30.86 31.38 62.73
N SER A 10 -31.40 30.39 63.44
CA SER A 10 -31.29 28.98 63.06
C SER A 10 -32.01 28.65 61.76
N ILE A 11 -33.19 29.24 61.53
CA ILE A 11 -33.97 29.06 60.30
C ILE A 11 -33.25 29.70 59.10
N ILE A 12 -32.63 30.86 59.28
CA ILE A 12 -31.87 31.54 58.22
C ILE A 12 -30.62 30.74 57.88
N ILE A 13 -29.90 30.23 58.86
CA ILE A 13 -28.71 29.39 58.65
C ILE A 13 -29.08 28.10 57.95
N LEU A 14 -30.13 27.43 58.35
CA LEU A 14 -30.61 26.21 57.72
C LEU A 14 -31.03 26.45 56.27
N GLY A 15 -31.77 27.55 56.00
CA GLY A 15 -32.18 27.95 54.68
C GLY A 15 -31.01 28.27 53.74
N THR A 16 -29.95 28.95 54.25
CA THR A 16 -28.75 29.22 53.49
C THR A 16 -27.95 27.96 53.14
N ILE A 17 -27.79 27.04 54.11
CA ILE A 17 -27.13 25.74 53.87
C ILE A 17 -27.89 24.94 52.83
N LEU A 18 -29.22 24.89 52.92
CA LEU A 18 -30.07 24.20 51.95
C LEU A 18 -29.93 24.80 50.55
N GLY A 19 -29.92 26.16 50.48
CA GLY A 19 -29.70 26.89 49.22
C GLY A 19 -28.35 26.58 48.56
N PHE A 20 -27.26 26.61 49.35
CA PHE A 20 -25.95 26.24 48.85
C PHE A 20 -25.87 24.76 48.43
N SER A 21 -26.50 23.85 49.16
CA SER A 21 -26.59 22.44 48.83
C SER A 21 -27.31 22.21 47.49
N LEU A 22 -28.42 22.92 47.27
CA LEU A 22 -29.17 22.85 46.02
C LEU A 22 -28.36 23.37 44.84
N VAL A 23 -27.71 24.53 45.01
CA VAL A 23 -26.83 25.09 43.96
C VAL A 23 -25.68 24.12 43.65
N GLY A 24 -25.03 23.58 44.70
CA GLY A 24 -23.95 22.57 44.53
C GLY A 24 -24.44 21.33 43.77
N PHE A 25 -25.64 20.83 44.07
CA PHE A 25 -26.26 19.71 43.40
C PHE A 25 -26.49 19.99 41.90
N VAL A 26 -27.09 21.17 41.59
CA VAL A 26 -27.36 21.58 40.20
C VAL A 26 -26.05 21.72 39.42
N VAL A 27 -25.05 22.40 40.00
CA VAL A 27 -23.73 22.52 39.34
C VAL A 27 -23.10 21.16 39.10
N GLY A 28 -23.14 20.27 40.09
CA GLY A 28 -22.64 18.89 39.95
C GLY A 28 -23.35 18.11 38.84
N MET A 29 -24.67 18.23 38.78
CA MET A 29 -25.47 17.58 37.75
C MET A 29 -25.16 18.13 36.34
N VAL A 30 -24.99 19.44 36.18
CA VAL A 30 -24.59 20.07 34.93
C VAL A 30 -23.19 19.62 34.50
N MET A 31 -22.24 19.56 35.42
CA MET A 31 -20.89 19.08 35.14
C MET A 31 -20.88 17.60 34.70
N LEU A 32 -21.65 16.75 35.38
CA LEU A 32 -21.78 15.34 34.99
C LEU A 32 -22.42 15.19 33.59
N TYR A 33 -23.46 16.00 33.32
CA TYR A 33 -24.10 16.01 31.99
C TYR A 33 -23.14 16.45 30.89
N GLN A 34 -22.39 17.55 31.11
CA GLN A 34 -21.40 18.04 30.16
C GLN A 34 -20.29 17.02 29.92
N ARG A 35 -19.79 16.34 30.98
CA ARG A 35 -18.79 15.28 30.83
C ARG A 35 -19.32 14.11 30.01
N ARG A 36 -20.57 13.67 30.25
CA ARG A 36 -21.19 12.60 29.45
C ARG A 36 -21.36 13.01 28.01
N GLN A 37 -21.83 14.22 27.75
CA GLN A 37 -22.01 14.73 26.40
C GLN A 37 -20.65 14.84 25.65
N HIS A 38 -19.63 15.32 26.34
CA HIS A 38 -18.29 15.43 25.74
C HIS A 38 -17.69 14.06 25.41
N ASN A 39 -17.83 13.09 26.31
CA ASN A 39 -17.37 11.72 26.04
C ASN A 39 -18.15 11.08 24.88
N PHE A 40 -19.46 11.25 24.83
CA PHE A 40 -20.30 10.76 23.74
C PHE A 40 -19.87 11.35 22.37
N LEU A 41 -19.67 12.67 22.32
CA LEU A 41 -19.22 13.33 21.09
C LEU A 41 -17.82 12.82 20.64
N ARG A 42 -16.90 12.62 21.58
CA ARG A 42 -15.58 12.04 21.27
C ARG A 42 -15.70 10.62 20.72
N GLU A 43 -16.54 9.79 21.33
CA GLU A 43 -16.75 8.41 20.87
C GLU A 43 -17.37 8.37 19.46
N MET A 44 -18.35 9.22 19.20
CA MET A 44 -18.95 9.38 17.87
C MET A 44 -17.94 9.84 16.82
N THR A 45 -17.04 10.77 17.16
CA THR A 45 -15.99 11.24 16.24
C THR A 45 -15.01 10.11 15.92
N LEU A 46 -14.58 9.36 16.93
CA LEU A 46 -13.68 8.21 16.74
C LEU A 46 -14.32 7.09 15.91
N LEU A 47 -15.61 6.82 16.12
CA LEU A 47 -16.36 5.85 15.32
C LEU A 47 -16.47 6.30 13.86
N LYS A 48 -16.74 7.58 13.63
CA LYS A 48 -16.81 8.15 12.28
C LYS A 48 -15.46 8.05 11.57
N GLU A 49 -14.38 8.42 12.21
CA GLU A 49 -13.03 8.30 11.64
C GLU A 49 -12.67 6.85 11.29
N ARG A 50 -12.99 5.90 12.17
CA ARG A 50 -12.78 4.46 11.91
C ARG A 50 -13.61 3.99 10.71
N HIS A 51 -14.84 4.40 10.62
CA HIS A 51 -15.72 4.04 9.51
C HIS A 51 -15.24 4.61 8.17
N GLU A 52 -14.81 5.87 8.14
CA GLU A 52 -14.22 6.49 6.96
C GLU A 52 -12.93 5.77 6.51
N GLN A 53 -12.08 5.39 7.46
CA GLN A 53 -10.88 4.59 7.17
C GLN A 53 -11.24 3.20 6.62
N GLN A 54 -12.26 2.55 7.15
CA GLN A 54 -12.73 1.26 6.67
C GLN A 54 -13.26 1.35 5.24
N ILE A 55 -14.11 2.34 4.94
CA ILE A 55 -14.62 2.59 3.59
C ILE A 55 -13.46 2.83 2.61
N LEU A 56 -12.45 3.60 3.02
CA LEU A 56 -11.29 3.86 2.16
C LEU A 56 -10.51 2.58 1.87
N ARG A 57 -10.29 1.73 2.88
CA ARG A 57 -9.65 0.41 2.70
C ARG A 57 -10.43 -0.46 1.72
N GLU A 58 -11.74 -0.60 1.93
CA GLU A 58 -12.60 -1.40 1.07
C GLU A 58 -12.58 -0.89 -0.38
N ARG A 59 -12.62 0.42 -0.60
CA ARG A 59 -12.50 1.03 -1.94
C ARG A 59 -11.19 0.64 -2.63
N ILE A 60 -10.07 0.68 -1.92
CA ILE A 60 -8.77 0.34 -2.51
C ILE A 60 -8.69 -1.15 -2.82
N VAL A 61 -9.16 -2.03 -1.94
CA VAL A 61 -9.22 -3.47 -2.22
C VAL A 61 -10.08 -3.77 -3.44
N VAL A 62 -11.25 -3.14 -3.55
CA VAL A 62 -12.12 -3.28 -4.74
C VAL A 62 -11.42 -2.75 -5.99
N GLN A 63 -10.77 -1.59 -5.91
CA GLN A 63 -10.04 -1.02 -7.05
C GLN A 63 -8.90 -1.95 -7.49
N GLU A 64 -8.11 -2.50 -6.58
CA GLU A 64 -7.03 -3.44 -6.90
C GLU A 64 -7.58 -4.72 -7.56
N ARG A 65 -8.68 -5.25 -7.04
CA ARG A 65 -9.36 -6.41 -7.66
C ARG A 65 -9.86 -6.10 -9.07
N THR A 66 -10.50 -4.96 -9.25
CA THR A 66 -11.01 -4.54 -10.57
C THR A 66 -9.85 -4.38 -11.56
N MET A 67 -8.76 -3.75 -11.15
CA MET A 67 -7.57 -3.60 -11.99
C MET A 67 -6.96 -4.96 -12.37
N SER A 68 -6.94 -5.91 -11.43
CA SER A 68 -6.48 -7.28 -11.71
C SER A 68 -7.38 -8.00 -12.72
N GLN A 69 -8.71 -7.85 -12.60
CA GLN A 69 -9.67 -8.44 -13.54
C GLN A 69 -9.52 -7.84 -14.95
N ILE A 70 -9.39 -6.51 -15.04
CA ILE A 70 -9.15 -5.83 -16.32
C ILE A 70 -7.84 -6.33 -16.96
N ALA A 71 -6.78 -6.49 -16.16
CA ALA A 71 -5.51 -7.00 -16.66
C ALA A 71 -5.64 -8.40 -17.25
N GLU A 72 -6.39 -9.30 -16.59
CA GLU A 72 -6.64 -10.65 -17.09
C GLU A 72 -7.43 -10.63 -18.41
N GLU A 73 -8.48 -9.82 -18.47
CA GLU A 73 -9.31 -9.69 -19.68
C GLU A 73 -8.52 -9.09 -20.86
N LEU A 74 -7.68 -8.10 -20.59
CA LEU A 74 -6.76 -7.54 -21.58
C LEU A 74 -5.74 -8.58 -22.06
N HIS A 75 -5.21 -9.40 -21.16
CA HIS A 75 -4.24 -10.44 -21.53
C HIS A 75 -4.89 -11.54 -22.35
N ASP A 76 -6.01 -12.06 -21.90
CA ASP A 76 -6.63 -13.25 -22.49
C ASP A 76 -7.37 -12.94 -23.80
N SER A 77 -8.06 -11.80 -23.88
CA SER A 77 -8.84 -11.44 -25.07
C SER A 77 -8.01 -10.65 -26.07
N ILE A 78 -7.48 -9.49 -25.66
CA ILE A 78 -6.85 -8.56 -26.59
C ILE A 78 -5.49 -9.05 -27.06
N SER A 79 -4.67 -9.59 -26.16
CA SER A 79 -3.34 -10.10 -26.52
C SER A 79 -3.44 -11.29 -27.49
N GLN A 80 -4.42 -12.18 -27.30
CA GLN A 80 -4.67 -13.31 -28.19
C GLN A 80 -5.14 -12.84 -29.57
N GLN A 81 -6.08 -11.89 -29.64
CA GLN A 81 -6.55 -11.34 -30.93
C GLN A 81 -5.42 -10.66 -31.72
N LEU A 82 -4.57 -9.90 -31.02
CA LEU A 82 -3.42 -9.26 -31.64
C LEU A 82 -2.39 -10.28 -32.15
N GLN A 83 -2.17 -11.38 -31.44
CA GLN A 83 -1.29 -12.47 -31.89
C GLN A 83 -1.84 -13.16 -33.15
N VAL A 84 -3.15 -13.43 -33.21
CA VAL A 84 -3.82 -13.98 -34.41
C VAL A 84 -3.68 -13.00 -35.58
N THR A 85 -3.92 -11.71 -35.35
CA THR A 85 -3.77 -10.67 -36.40
C THR A 85 -2.32 -10.61 -36.91
N LYS A 86 -1.32 -10.69 -36.03
CA LYS A 86 0.09 -10.74 -36.39
C LYS A 86 0.42 -11.96 -37.26
N LEU A 87 -0.12 -13.11 -36.94
CA LEU A 87 0.04 -14.34 -37.72
C LEU A 87 -0.59 -14.18 -39.13
N THR A 88 -1.80 -13.59 -39.19
CA THR A 88 -2.50 -13.31 -40.47
C THR A 88 -1.67 -12.37 -41.36
N ILE A 89 -1.12 -11.30 -40.81
CA ILE A 89 -0.22 -10.37 -41.50
C ILE A 89 1.02 -11.11 -42.04
N ALA A 90 1.65 -11.95 -41.21
CA ALA A 90 2.83 -12.72 -41.62
C ALA A 90 2.51 -13.70 -42.76
N THR A 91 1.33 -14.35 -42.72
CA THR A 91 0.87 -15.26 -43.77
C THR A 91 0.58 -14.48 -45.04
N ALA A 92 -0.13 -13.36 -44.97
CA ALA A 92 -0.41 -12.51 -46.15
C ALA A 92 0.88 -12.00 -46.81
N ARG A 93 1.88 -11.61 -46.03
CA ARG A 93 3.20 -11.17 -46.56
C ARG A 93 3.88 -12.24 -47.39
N ASN A 94 3.75 -13.51 -46.98
CA ASN A 94 4.36 -14.62 -47.75
C ASN A 94 3.67 -14.93 -49.08
N LEU A 95 2.39 -14.57 -49.19
CA LEU A 95 1.59 -14.78 -50.41
C LEU A 95 1.77 -13.66 -51.47
N LEU A 96 2.28 -12.50 -51.06
CA LEU A 96 2.44 -11.36 -51.95
C LEU A 96 3.73 -11.44 -52.77
N GLN A 97 3.65 -11.04 -54.02
CA GLN A 97 4.82 -10.99 -54.92
C GLN A 97 5.44 -9.59 -55.04
N LYS A 98 4.69 -8.54 -54.75
CA LYS A 98 5.16 -7.14 -54.85
C LYS A 98 6.01 -6.73 -53.66
N PRO A 99 7.28 -6.25 -53.87
CA PRO A 99 8.15 -5.85 -52.80
C PRO A 99 7.57 -4.76 -51.88
N GLU A 100 6.98 -3.71 -52.45
CA GLU A 100 6.39 -2.58 -51.73
C GLU A 100 5.27 -3.03 -50.74
N ALA A 101 4.44 -4.00 -51.16
CA ALA A 101 3.40 -4.55 -50.31
C ALA A 101 3.98 -5.41 -49.16
N LYS A 102 5.10 -6.08 -49.41
CA LYS A 102 5.82 -6.81 -48.32
C LYS A 102 6.39 -5.87 -47.28
N ASP A 103 6.95 -4.74 -47.70
CA ASP A 103 7.51 -3.73 -46.81
C ASP A 103 6.42 -3.09 -45.95
N MET A 104 5.27 -2.73 -46.53
CA MET A 104 4.11 -2.22 -45.76
C MET A 104 3.61 -3.22 -44.71
N LEU A 105 3.51 -4.51 -45.07
CA LEU A 105 3.10 -5.54 -44.12
C LEU A 105 4.16 -5.81 -43.04
N MET A 106 5.43 -5.61 -43.34
CA MET A 106 6.50 -5.72 -42.35
C MET A 106 6.43 -4.58 -41.32
N GLU A 107 6.19 -3.34 -41.75
CA GLU A 107 5.97 -2.19 -40.90
C GLU A 107 4.73 -2.36 -40.01
N ALA A 108 3.61 -2.82 -40.60
CA ALA A 108 2.41 -3.14 -39.84
C ALA A 108 2.64 -4.23 -38.77
N SER A 109 3.41 -5.28 -39.10
CA SER A 109 3.77 -6.34 -38.16
C SER A 109 4.69 -5.86 -37.02
N GLN A 110 5.59 -4.93 -37.30
CA GLN A 110 6.43 -4.30 -36.30
C GLN A 110 5.62 -3.42 -35.35
N SER A 111 4.74 -2.57 -35.87
CA SER A 111 3.83 -1.73 -35.08
C SER A 111 2.94 -2.58 -34.19
N LEU A 112 2.35 -3.65 -34.70
CA LEU A 112 1.54 -4.59 -33.93
C LEU A 112 2.34 -5.28 -32.85
N SER A 113 3.59 -5.63 -33.12
CA SER A 113 4.49 -6.23 -32.10
C SER A 113 4.78 -5.26 -30.95
N GLY A 114 4.96 -3.97 -31.27
CA GLY A 114 5.10 -2.90 -30.27
C GLY A 114 3.86 -2.81 -29.37
N THR A 115 2.66 -2.77 -29.98
CA THR A 115 1.38 -2.70 -29.26
C THR A 115 1.17 -3.93 -28.36
N ILE A 116 1.49 -5.14 -28.82
CA ILE A 116 1.44 -6.37 -28.02
C ILE A 116 2.36 -6.24 -26.79
N MET A 117 3.56 -5.71 -26.98
CA MET A 117 4.52 -5.52 -25.90
C MET A 117 4.03 -4.48 -24.88
N GLU A 118 3.44 -3.37 -25.33
CA GLU A 118 2.86 -2.35 -24.45
C GLU A 118 1.70 -2.90 -23.62
N ILE A 119 0.76 -3.61 -24.25
CA ILE A 119 -0.35 -4.26 -23.55
C ILE A 119 0.17 -5.30 -22.55
N SER A 120 1.15 -6.11 -22.96
CA SER A 120 1.77 -7.08 -22.06
C SER A 120 2.45 -6.42 -20.85
N ASN A 121 3.05 -5.26 -21.02
CA ASN A 121 3.65 -4.50 -19.92
C ASN A 121 2.58 -3.87 -19.02
N LEU A 122 1.51 -3.33 -19.61
CA LEU A 122 0.34 -2.81 -18.86
C LEU A 122 -0.34 -3.91 -18.04
N THR A 123 -0.63 -5.04 -18.63
CA THR A 123 -1.25 -6.17 -17.92
C THR A 123 -0.37 -6.71 -16.80
N LYS A 124 0.95 -6.75 -16.99
CA LYS A 124 1.91 -7.16 -15.94
C LYS A 124 1.90 -6.23 -14.74
N THR A 125 1.75 -4.92 -14.95
CA THR A 125 1.65 -3.95 -13.84
C THR A 125 0.29 -4.00 -13.13
N LEU A 126 -0.75 -4.47 -13.82
CA LEU A 126 -2.11 -4.59 -13.27
C LEU A 126 -2.39 -5.98 -12.65
N HIS A 127 -1.65 -7.01 -13.01
CA HIS A 127 -1.90 -8.39 -12.57
C HIS A 127 -1.53 -8.62 -11.11
N THR A 128 -2.55 -8.78 -10.26
CA THR A 128 -2.38 -9.13 -8.83
C THR A 128 -2.82 -10.57 -8.52
N LYS A 129 -3.54 -11.24 -9.43
CA LYS A 129 -4.17 -12.55 -9.15
C LYS A 129 -3.23 -13.68 -8.71
N LYS A 130 -1.93 -13.58 -9.01
CA LYS A 130 -0.95 -14.54 -8.48
C LYS A 130 -0.58 -14.27 -7.03
N ALA A 131 -0.77 -13.04 -6.53
CA ALA A 131 -0.48 -12.70 -5.14
C ALA A 131 -1.61 -13.14 -4.17
N GLU A 132 -2.84 -13.31 -4.65
CA GLU A 132 -4.00 -13.70 -3.82
C GLU A 132 -3.91 -15.13 -3.26
N LYS A 133 -3.19 -16.04 -3.93
CA LYS A 133 -3.01 -17.44 -3.49
C LYS A 133 -1.56 -17.83 -3.21
N LEU A 134 -0.60 -16.94 -3.46
CA LEU A 134 0.81 -17.24 -3.38
C LEU A 134 1.45 -16.49 -2.22
N ASP A 135 2.43 -17.14 -1.61
CA ASP A 135 3.32 -16.55 -0.64
C ASP A 135 4.02 -15.30 -1.22
N LEU A 136 4.16 -14.26 -0.40
CA LEU A 136 4.83 -13.02 -0.77
C LEU A 136 6.23 -13.29 -1.34
N GLU A 137 6.98 -14.18 -0.69
CA GLU A 137 8.33 -14.58 -1.10
C GLU A 137 8.35 -15.12 -2.52
N PHE A 138 7.45 -16.04 -2.84
CA PHE A 138 7.33 -16.62 -4.17
C PHE A 138 6.99 -15.57 -5.24
N SER A 139 6.10 -14.63 -4.91
CA SER A 139 5.69 -13.57 -5.83
C SER A 139 6.85 -12.62 -6.14
N ILE A 140 7.61 -12.22 -5.11
CA ILE A 140 8.79 -11.36 -5.26
C ILE A 140 9.91 -12.10 -6.00
N GLN A 141 10.15 -13.37 -5.69
CA GLN A 141 11.17 -14.18 -6.37
C GLN A 141 10.90 -14.28 -7.88
N ASN A 142 9.65 -14.53 -8.29
CA ASN A 142 9.27 -14.57 -9.70
C ASN A 142 9.52 -13.23 -10.40
N GLU A 143 9.23 -12.11 -9.76
CA GLU A 143 9.47 -10.79 -10.34
C GLU A 143 10.96 -10.50 -10.47
N ILE A 144 11.77 -10.90 -9.48
CA ILE A 144 13.25 -10.79 -9.52
C ILE A 144 13.83 -11.63 -10.64
N GLU A 145 13.38 -12.88 -10.82
CA GLU A 145 13.86 -13.73 -11.93
C GLU A 145 13.55 -13.11 -13.31
N ARG A 146 12.41 -12.45 -13.44
CA ARG A 146 12.08 -11.69 -14.66
C ARG A 146 13.03 -10.51 -14.88
N LEU A 147 13.39 -9.78 -13.82
CA LEU A 147 14.34 -8.68 -13.90
C LEU A 147 15.74 -9.20 -14.30
N ARG A 148 16.19 -10.29 -13.73
CA ARG A 148 17.46 -10.96 -14.07
C ARG A 148 17.48 -11.40 -15.53
N THR A 149 16.42 -12.04 -16.00
CA THR A 149 16.28 -12.52 -17.39
C THR A 149 16.28 -11.36 -18.41
N SER A 150 15.88 -10.15 -18.01
CA SER A 150 15.96 -8.97 -18.87
C SER A 150 17.39 -8.56 -19.23
N GLY A 151 18.38 -9.00 -18.47
CA GLY A 151 19.80 -8.68 -18.62
C GLY A 151 20.17 -7.22 -18.33
N LYS A 152 19.20 -6.39 -17.91
CA LYS A 152 19.40 -4.95 -17.65
C LYS A 152 19.92 -4.66 -16.24
N PHE A 153 19.59 -5.53 -15.28
CA PHE A 153 19.88 -5.33 -13.86
C PHE A 153 20.59 -6.56 -13.28
N LYS A 154 21.53 -6.31 -12.37
CA LYS A 154 22.01 -7.32 -11.44
C LYS A 154 21.16 -7.23 -10.18
N VAL A 155 20.39 -8.28 -9.89
CA VAL A 155 19.49 -8.29 -8.74
C VAL A 155 19.97 -9.31 -7.74
N ASN A 156 20.28 -8.84 -6.52
CA ASN A 156 20.59 -9.67 -5.37
C ASN A 156 19.33 -9.81 -4.51
N LEU A 157 19.02 -11.03 -4.09
CA LEU A 157 17.91 -11.34 -3.20
C LEU A 157 18.44 -12.11 -2.02
N GLU A 158 18.28 -11.55 -0.83
CA GLU A 158 18.71 -12.16 0.42
C GLU A 158 17.49 -12.48 1.29
N TYR A 159 17.48 -13.72 1.79
CA TYR A 159 16.53 -14.19 2.79
C TYR A 159 17.22 -14.30 4.14
N PRO A 160 16.50 -14.03 5.24
CA PRO A 160 17.03 -14.26 6.57
C PRO A 160 17.32 -15.76 6.75
N THR A 161 18.43 -16.06 7.37
CA THR A 161 18.79 -17.42 7.82
C THR A 161 17.91 -17.87 9.00
N SER A 162 16.87 -17.11 9.35
CA SER A 162 16.05 -17.38 10.53
C SER A 162 15.01 -18.46 10.26
N LYS A 163 14.78 -19.30 11.25
CA LYS A 163 13.79 -20.38 11.30
C LYS A 163 12.31 -19.89 11.26
N TYR A 164 12.06 -18.61 11.05
CA TYR A 164 10.72 -18.04 11.11
C TYR A 164 10.11 -17.94 9.71
N GLN A 165 9.10 -18.73 9.43
CA GLN A 165 8.19 -18.50 8.31
C GLN A 165 7.02 -17.65 8.81
N VAL A 166 6.88 -16.44 8.27
CA VAL A 166 5.74 -15.58 8.57
C VAL A 166 4.76 -15.66 7.41
N LYS A 167 3.56 -16.15 7.69
CA LYS A 167 2.44 -16.07 6.74
C LYS A 167 1.64 -14.81 7.01
N PHE A 168 1.61 -13.91 6.07
CA PHE A 168 0.73 -12.76 6.09
C PHE A 168 -0.67 -13.14 5.57
N ASN A 169 -1.69 -12.40 5.99
CA ASN A 169 -3.00 -12.51 5.37
C ASN A 169 -2.97 -12.03 3.92
N GLU A 170 -3.99 -12.37 3.15
CA GLU A 170 -4.12 -12.04 1.72
C GLU A 170 -3.96 -10.53 1.46
N GLU A 171 -4.63 -9.69 2.25
CA GLU A 171 -4.59 -8.24 2.13
C GLU A 171 -3.15 -7.72 2.32
N THR A 172 -2.45 -8.17 3.35
CA THR A 172 -1.07 -7.78 3.63
C THR A 172 -0.13 -8.22 2.50
N ASN A 173 -0.27 -9.45 1.99
CA ASN A 173 0.52 -9.95 0.86
C ASN A 173 0.33 -9.08 -0.39
N ILE A 174 -0.92 -8.72 -0.72
CA ILE A 174 -1.24 -7.86 -1.85
C ILE A 174 -0.57 -6.49 -1.69
N PHE A 175 -0.72 -5.84 -0.55
CA PHE A 175 -0.15 -4.50 -0.34
C PHE A 175 1.37 -4.50 -0.32
N LEU A 176 2.03 -5.48 0.34
CA LEU A 176 3.48 -5.62 0.33
C LEU A 176 4.01 -5.84 -1.09
N PHE A 177 3.37 -6.74 -1.85
CA PHE A 177 3.77 -7.00 -3.23
C PHE A 177 3.58 -5.78 -4.14
N ARG A 178 2.48 -5.03 -3.97
CA ARG A 178 2.25 -3.79 -4.73
C ARG A 178 3.27 -2.70 -4.40
N MET A 179 3.65 -2.56 -3.13
CA MET A 179 4.70 -1.62 -2.76
C MET A 179 6.06 -2.04 -3.35
N PHE A 180 6.35 -3.33 -3.37
CA PHE A 180 7.52 -3.85 -4.06
C PHE A 180 7.49 -3.54 -5.55
N GLN A 181 6.39 -3.84 -6.25
CA GLN A 181 6.23 -3.56 -7.69
C GLN A 181 6.39 -2.06 -8.01
N GLU A 182 5.77 -1.18 -7.22
CA GLU A 182 5.89 0.27 -7.41
C GLU A 182 7.33 0.74 -7.24
N THR A 183 8.03 0.21 -6.22
CA THR A 183 9.45 0.51 -6.00
C THR A 183 10.30 0.05 -7.19
N ILE A 184 10.13 -1.18 -7.68
CA ILE A 184 10.84 -1.69 -8.85
C ILE A 184 10.53 -0.88 -10.10
N ASN A 185 9.27 -0.50 -10.33
CA ASN A 185 8.88 0.34 -11.46
C ASN A 185 9.55 1.72 -11.40
N ASN A 186 9.67 2.32 -10.22
CA ASN A 186 10.38 3.57 -10.03
C ASN A 186 11.87 3.43 -10.36
N ILE A 187 12.51 2.34 -9.95
CA ILE A 187 13.90 2.04 -10.31
C ILE A 187 14.05 1.92 -11.83
N ILE A 188 13.21 1.13 -12.48
CA ILE A 188 13.27 0.90 -13.93
C ILE A 188 13.10 2.20 -14.72
N LYS A 189 12.18 3.07 -14.29
CA LYS A 189 11.81 4.29 -15.04
C LYS A 189 12.73 5.48 -14.77
N HIS A 190 13.28 5.56 -13.54
CA HIS A 190 13.84 6.82 -13.05
C HIS A 190 15.25 6.70 -12.49
N ALA A 191 15.67 5.52 -12.00
CA ALA A 191 16.91 5.44 -11.24
C ALA A 191 18.17 5.34 -12.09
N HIS A 192 18.10 4.84 -13.32
CA HIS A 192 19.29 4.48 -14.11
C HIS A 192 20.26 3.53 -13.38
N ALA A 193 19.73 2.72 -12.47
CA ALA A 193 20.49 1.79 -11.65
C ALA A 193 21.02 0.61 -12.48
N LYS A 194 22.08 -0.02 -11.98
CA LYS A 194 22.62 -1.29 -12.51
C LYS A 194 22.43 -2.43 -11.51
N ASN A 195 22.45 -2.14 -10.23
CA ASN A 195 22.33 -3.12 -9.16
C ASN A 195 21.11 -2.82 -8.30
N ILE A 196 20.38 -3.88 -7.95
CA ILE A 196 19.21 -3.81 -7.07
C ILE A 196 19.41 -4.87 -5.99
N ASP A 197 19.38 -4.47 -4.72
CA ASP A 197 19.43 -5.36 -3.57
C ASP A 197 18.06 -5.43 -2.92
N VAL A 198 17.54 -6.64 -2.75
CA VAL A 198 16.27 -6.91 -2.07
C VAL A 198 16.58 -7.79 -0.87
N LEU A 199 16.17 -7.37 0.32
CA LEU A 199 16.41 -8.09 1.56
C LEU A 199 15.10 -8.25 2.33
N PHE A 200 14.80 -9.49 2.67
CA PHE A 200 13.82 -9.84 3.70
C PHE A 200 14.57 -9.96 5.02
N HIS A 201 14.13 -9.25 6.03
CA HIS A 201 14.82 -9.23 7.32
C HIS A 201 13.83 -9.22 8.49
N PHE A 202 14.20 -9.94 9.55
CA PHE A 202 13.47 -9.97 10.82
C PHE A 202 14.42 -9.46 11.92
N PRO A 203 14.56 -8.12 12.08
CA PRO A 203 15.53 -7.54 13.01
C PRO A 203 15.17 -7.84 14.48
N GLU A 204 13.91 -8.06 14.75
CA GLU A 204 13.33 -8.39 16.07
C GLU A 204 12.24 -9.45 15.86
N GLU A 205 11.92 -10.23 16.92
CA GLU A 205 10.91 -11.29 16.84
C GLU A 205 9.53 -10.82 16.35
N ASN A 206 9.24 -9.52 16.49
CA ASN A 206 7.94 -8.92 16.18
C ASN A 206 7.96 -7.91 15.02
N LYS A 207 9.01 -7.90 14.19
CA LYS A 207 9.10 -6.99 13.05
C LYS A 207 9.57 -7.71 11.80
N PHE A 208 8.87 -7.47 10.70
CA PHE A 208 9.28 -7.84 9.35
C PHE A 208 9.72 -6.58 8.60
N VAL A 209 10.84 -6.66 7.90
CA VAL A 209 11.36 -5.57 7.06
C VAL A 209 11.62 -6.08 5.66
N LEU A 210 10.95 -5.48 4.68
CA LEU A 210 11.29 -5.60 3.26
C LEU A 210 12.11 -4.38 2.86
N ARG A 211 13.39 -4.59 2.57
CA ARG A 211 14.31 -3.54 2.12
C ARG A 211 14.60 -3.70 0.64
N ILE A 212 14.47 -2.63 -0.11
CA ILE A 212 14.80 -2.55 -1.54
C ILE A 212 15.76 -1.38 -1.70
N LYS A 213 16.92 -1.63 -2.30
CA LYS A 213 17.96 -0.63 -2.52
C LYS A 213 18.45 -0.69 -3.96
N ASP A 214 18.66 0.47 -4.57
CA ASP A 214 19.29 0.62 -5.88
C ASP A 214 20.54 1.51 -5.80
N ASP A 215 21.41 1.39 -6.79
CA ASP A 215 22.62 2.18 -6.97
C ASP A 215 22.45 3.30 -8.01
N GLY A 216 21.23 3.77 -8.23
CA GLY A 216 20.93 4.74 -9.25
C GLY A 216 21.25 6.19 -8.89
N ILE A 217 20.68 7.14 -9.66
CA ILE A 217 20.94 8.58 -9.50
C ILE A 217 20.33 9.19 -8.23
N GLY A 218 19.40 8.49 -7.55
CA GLY A 218 18.70 9.02 -6.38
C GLY A 218 17.89 10.29 -6.67
N PHE A 219 17.32 10.89 -5.63
CA PHE A 219 16.53 12.12 -5.71
C PHE A 219 16.40 12.81 -4.35
N SER A 220 15.96 14.07 -4.35
CA SER A 220 15.58 14.77 -3.12
C SER A 220 14.15 14.36 -2.71
N VAL A 221 14.05 13.65 -1.58
CA VAL A 221 12.75 13.19 -1.07
C VAL A 221 11.82 14.35 -0.73
N LYS A 222 12.37 15.45 -0.20
CA LYS A 222 11.58 16.66 0.14
C LYS A 222 10.97 17.31 -1.10
N ASP A 223 11.77 17.48 -2.15
CA ASP A 223 11.33 18.14 -3.38
C ASP A 223 10.29 17.27 -4.09
N LYS A 224 10.51 15.96 -4.13
CA LYS A 224 9.59 15.01 -4.76
C LYS A 224 8.21 14.98 -4.05
N LEU A 225 8.18 14.99 -2.72
CA LEU A 225 6.93 15.07 -1.96
C LEU A 225 6.22 16.42 -2.15
N ALA A 226 6.97 17.52 -2.31
CA ALA A 226 6.40 18.83 -2.62
C ALA A 226 5.79 18.90 -4.04
N GLU A 227 6.41 18.24 -5.01
CA GLU A 227 5.87 18.09 -6.37
C GLU A 227 4.60 17.25 -6.40
N GLU A 228 4.56 16.11 -5.69
CA GLU A 228 3.38 15.24 -5.59
C GLU A 228 2.16 15.97 -5.00
N SER A 229 2.37 16.92 -4.08
CA SER A 229 1.29 17.75 -3.53
C SER A 229 0.62 18.66 -4.58
N LYS A 230 1.26 18.87 -5.74
CA LYS A 230 0.76 19.65 -6.88
C LYS A 230 0.16 18.80 -8.00
N ASN A 231 -0.22 17.56 -7.75
CA ASN A 231 -0.82 16.60 -8.70
C ASN A 231 0.10 16.05 -9.81
N THR A 232 1.40 16.12 -9.67
CA THR A 232 2.34 15.53 -10.62
C THR A 232 3.09 14.36 -9.99
N GLY A 233 2.54 13.14 -10.13
CA GLY A 233 3.18 11.90 -9.69
C GLY A 233 2.80 11.48 -8.25
N LEU A 234 2.00 10.44 -8.10
CA LEU A 234 1.47 9.97 -6.81
C LEU A 234 2.24 8.78 -6.22
N GLY A 235 3.42 8.43 -6.76
CA GLY A 235 4.12 7.18 -6.44
C GLY A 235 4.51 7.05 -4.96
N LEU A 236 5.20 8.04 -4.39
CA LEU A 236 5.63 8.01 -3.00
C LEU A 236 4.46 8.13 -2.02
N SER A 237 3.46 8.96 -2.37
CA SER A 237 2.24 9.11 -1.59
C SER A 237 1.43 7.81 -1.55
N ASN A 238 1.36 7.10 -2.68
CA ASN A 238 0.71 5.79 -2.76
C ASN A 238 1.43 4.73 -1.91
N LEU A 239 2.77 4.69 -1.93
CA LEU A 239 3.55 3.81 -1.06
C LEU A 239 3.24 4.06 0.41
N LYS A 240 3.24 5.33 0.86
CA LYS A 240 2.92 5.70 2.25
C LYS A 240 1.48 5.33 2.64
N ASN A 241 0.52 5.55 1.75
CA ASN A 241 -0.88 5.22 2.01
C ASN A 241 -1.08 3.70 2.14
N ARG A 242 -0.48 2.91 1.23
CA ARG A 242 -0.54 1.45 1.30
C ARG A 242 0.13 0.89 2.56
N ALA A 243 1.28 1.42 2.96
CA ALA A 243 1.92 1.03 4.22
C ALA A 243 0.99 1.26 5.43
N LYS A 244 0.39 2.44 5.54
CA LYS A 244 -0.56 2.77 6.62
C LYS A 244 -1.75 1.81 6.67
N MET A 245 -2.25 1.33 5.52
CA MET A 245 -3.39 0.42 5.48
C MET A 245 -3.15 -0.91 6.16
N ILE A 246 -1.94 -1.45 6.02
CA ILE A 246 -1.54 -2.70 6.67
C ILE A 246 -0.88 -2.47 8.03
N GLY A 247 -0.85 -1.23 8.52
CA GLY A 247 -0.19 -0.87 9.77
C GLY A 247 1.33 -0.97 9.71
N ALA A 248 1.91 -0.83 8.51
CA ALA A 248 3.35 -0.77 8.30
C ALA A 248 3.84 0.67 8.29
N ASP A 249 5.10 0.85 8.69
CA ASP A 249 5.86 2.08 8.49
C ASP A 249 6.69 1.98 7.22
N ILE A 250 6.99 3.12 6.59
CA ILE A 250 7.85 3.18 5.41
C ILE A 250 8.93 4.25 5.60
N GLU A 251 10.17 3.85 5.38
CA GLU A 251 11.33 4.73 5.36
C GLU A 251 11.85 4.83 3.93
N ILE A 252 12.06 6.07 3.45
CA ILE A 252 12.57 6.35 2.11
C ILE A 252 13.82 7.21 2.27
N ASN A 253 14.97 6.63 1.97
CA ASN A 253 16.26 7.28 1.99
C ASN A 253 16.81 7.36 0.57
N SER A 254 16.92 8.56 0.02
CA SER A 254 17.47 8.79 -1.31
C SER A 254 18.45 9.96 -1.26
N ILE A 255 19.59 9.76 -1.89
CA ILE A 255 20.66 10.75 -1.97
C ILE A 255 21.08 10.85 -3.44
N LEU A 256 21.18 12.05 -3.97
CA LEU A 256 21.62 12.29 -5.34
C LEU A 256 22.94 11.59 -5.60
N ASP A 257 23.04 10.89 -6.73
CA ASP A 257 24.18 10.10 -7.21
C ASP A 257 24.57 8.91 -6.32
N HIS A 258 23.74 8.55 -5.33
CA HIS A 258 23.99 7.44 -4.40
C HIS A 258 22.83 6.42 -4.34
N GLY A 259 21.81 6.59 -5.19
CA GLY A 259 20.67 5.68 -5.28
C GLY A 259 19.59 5.91 -4.23
N THR A 260 18.70 4.93 -4.12
CA THR A 260 17.54 4.98 -3.22
C THR A 260 17.43 3.71 -2.39
N GLU A 261 17.08 3.83 -1.13
CA GLU A 261 16.72 2.74 -0.24
C GLU A 261 15.30 2.95 0.29
N ILE A 262 14.45 1.95 0.10
CA ILE A 262 13.09 1.91 0.65
C ILE A 262 13.01 0.73 1.61
N LYS A 263 12.55 1.00 2.85
CA LYS A 263 12.27 0.00 3.87
C LYS A 263 10.79 0.04 4.23
N ILE A 264 10.14 -1.10 4.13
CA ILE A 264 8.76 -1.32 4.57
C ILE A 264 8.85 -2.14 5.85
N ILE A 265 8.42 -1.57 6.98
CA ILE A 265 8.55 -2.13 8.31
C ILE A 265 7.16 -2.51 8.81
N LEU A 266 6.88 -3.80 8.90
CA LEU A 266 5.59 -4.32 9.34
C LEU A 266 5.71 -4.94 10.73
N PRO A 267 4.96 -4.45 11.75
CA PRO A 267 4.86 -5.10 13.05
C PRO A 267 4.18 -6.47 12.90
N ILE A 268 4.83 -7.54 13.35
CA ILE A 268 4.27 -8.89 13.38
C ILE A 268 3.42 -9.00 14.64
N ARG A 269 2.10 -8.99 14.49
CA ARG A 269 1.18 -9.31 15.58
C ARG A 269 1.04 -10.83 15.68
N ASN A 270 0.75 -11.37 16.88
CA ASN A 270 0.67 -12.81 17.18
C ASN A 270 -0.19 -13.68 16.21
N THR A 271 -0.90 -13.08 15.30
CA THR A 271 -1.75 -13.75 14.29
C THR A 271 -0.98 -14.33 13.10
N TYR A 272 0.31 -14.03 12.96
CA TYR A 272 1.10 -14.32 11.74
C TYR A 272 2.24 -15.33 11.94
N ILE A 273 2.48 -15.81 13.15
CA ILE A 273 3.57 -16.76 13.42
C ILE A 273 3.06 -18.17 13.16
N LEU A 274 3.54 -18.80 12.12
CA LEU A 274 3.33 -20.21 11.88
C LEU A 274 4.67 -20.96 11.91
N GLN A 275 4.71 -21.86 12.89
CA GLN A 275 5.52 -23.07 13.00
C GLN A 275 7.03 -22.96 12.75
N GLN A 276 7.76 -23.09 13.84
CA GLN A 276 9.06 -23.75 13.84
C GLN A 276 8.88 -25.11 13.12
N ASN A 277 9.57 -25.31 12.03
CA ASN A 277 9.88 -26.66 11.60
C ASN A 277 10.86 -27.25 12.63
N ALA A 278 10.29 -27.91 13.64
CA ALA A 278 11.00 -28.94 14.36
C ALA A 278 11.03 -30.13 13.39
N ASP A 279 12.14 -30.23 12.63
CA ASP A 279 12.63 -31.49 12.07
C ASP A 279 13.70 -31.17 11.02
N LEU A 280 14.95 -31.19 11.47
CA LEU A 280 16.09 -31.87 10.83
C LEU A 280 17.29 -31.78 11.76
#